data_59a2e47196c29792e746175826e0a6c3
#
_entry.id   59a2e47196c29792e746175826e0a6c3
#
_cell.length_a   1.000
_cell.length_b   1.000
_cell.length_c   1.000
_cell.angle_alpha   90.00
_cell.angle_beta   90.00
_cell.angle_gamma   90.00
#
_symmetry.space_group_name_H-M   'P 1'
#
loop_
_entity.id
_entity.type
_entity.pdbx_description
1 polymer ?
#
loop_
_entity_poly.entity_id
_entity_poly.type
_entity_poly.pdbx_seq_one_letter_code
_entity_poly.pdbx_strand_id
1 'polypeptide(L)'
;MARAEADNNVHSVQWAKLRPPPGVEMPNGGVNYEDGILFCAQGSPQAGTGGIYHMPRSAPPRPVVTNFHGRDFNSVNDVVVAKDGSIWFTDPCYGYEQEFRRKPKLPNQVYRFSPQDGHIRVVADGFGRPNGICFNPDETVVYITDTDAIHGDGTRELTR
;
A
#
# COMPACT_ATOMS: atom_id res chain seq x y z
N MET A 1 4.43 16.60 -11.22
CA MET A 1 3.73 15.85 -12.27
C MET A 1 4.72 15.60 -13.40
N ALA A 2 4.96 14.36 -13.78
CA ALA A 2 5.72 14.05 -14.98
C ALA A 2 4.75 14.05 -16.17
N ARG A 3 5.05 14.81 -17.23
CA ARG A 3 4.35 14.71 -18.51
C ARG A 3 5.30 14.00 -19.49
N ALA A 4 4.87 12.89 -20.07
CA ALA A 4 5.49 12.30 -21.23
C ALA A 4 4.91 12.99 -22.47
N GLU A 5 5.75 13.48 -23.36
CA GLU A 5 5.33 13.98 -24.67
C GLU A 5 5.19 12.83 -25.69
N ALA A 6 4.38 13.06 -26.72
CA ALA A 6 3.86 12.03 -27.63
C ALA A 6 4.89 11.32 -28.57
N ASP A 7 6.18 11.59 -28.43
CA ASP A 7 7.25 10.98 -29.24
C ASP A 7 8.00 9.82 -28.53
N ASN A 8 7.52 9.37 -27.37
CA ASN A 8 8.15 8.39 -26.49
C ASN A 8 9.56 8.77 -25.95
N ASN A 9 10.06 9.97 -26.22
CA ASN A 9 11.31 10.46 -25.67
C ASN A 9 11.03 11.40 -24.48
N VAL A 10 11.53 11.04 -23.31
CA VAL A 10 11.45 11.91 -22.12
C VAL A 10 12.60 12.92 -22.19
N HIS A 11 12.36 14.11 -22.69
CA HIS A 11 13.37 15.17 -22.81
C HIS A 11 13.60 15.94 -21.51
N SER A 12 12.59 16.00 -20.61
CA SER A 12 12.73 16.59 -19.29
C SER A 12 11.70 16.01 -18.32
N VAL A 13 12.07 15.95 -17.04
CA VAL A 13 11.18 15.56 -15.94
C VAL A 13 11.09 16.73 -14.96
N GLN A 14 9.90 17.24 -14.74
CA GLN A 14 9.62 18.17 -13.64
C GLN A 14 9.06 17.37 -12.47
N TRP A 15 9.66 17.53 -11.31
CA TRP A 15 9.20 16.87 -10.09
C TRP A 15 9.04 17.88 -8.96
N ALA A 16 8.11 17.59 -8.05
CA ALA A 16 7.95 18.31 -6.80
C ALA A 16 7.60 17.34 -5.68
N LYS A 17 8.20 17.52 -4.53
CA LYS A 17 7.84 16.78 -3.32
C LYS A 17 6.58 17.42 -2.72
N LEU A 18 5.49 16.67 -2.72
CA LEU A 18 4.27 17.09 -2.04
C LEU A 18 4.36 16.70 -0.55
N ARG A 19 3.86 17.58 0.32
CA ARG A 19 3.64 17.21 1.72
C ARG A 19 2.45 16.26 1.80
N PRO A 20 2.50 15.22 2.68
CA PRO A 20 1.32 14.42 2.93
C PRO A 20 0.14 15.32 3.33
N PRO A 21 -1.06 15.05 2.81
CA PRO A 21 -2.24 15.79 3.25
C PRO A 21 -2.54 15.51 4.74
N PRO A 22 -3.21 16.44 5.43
CA PRO A 22 -3.62 16.20 6.82
C PRO A 22 -4.42 14.88 6.96
N GLY A 23 -4.09 14.10 8.00
CA GLY A 23 -4.72 12.80 8.27
C GLY A 23 -4.15 11.62 7.49
N VAL A 24 -3.14 11.84 6.65
CA VAL A 24 -2.37 10.78 5.98
C VAL A 24 -0.98 10.70 6.59
N GLU A 25 -0.73 9.58 7.24
CA GLU A 25 0.51 9.33 7.96
C GLU A 25 1.38 8.33 7.20
N MET A 26 2.65 8.69 6.96
CA MET A 26 3.66 7.84 6.35
C MET A 26 3.20 7.19 5.03
N PRO A 27 2.90 7.98 3.97
CA PRO A 27 2.51 7.43 2.66
C PRO A 27 3.66 6.62 2.05
N ASN A 28 3.32 5.51 1.38
CA ASN A 28 4.26 4.59 0.74
C ASN A 28 3.83 4.31 -0.72
N GLY A 29 3.62 3.05 -1.11
CA GLY A 29 3.24 2.69 -2.47
C GLY A 29 1.91 3.28 -2.94
N GLY A 30 1.72 3.41 -4.25
CA GLY A 30 0.49 3.93 -4.81
C GLY A 30 0.34 3.63 -6.30
N VAL A 31 -0.90 3.71 -6.78
CA VAL A 31 -1.30 3.40 -8.15
C VAL A 31 -2.35 4.39 -8.67
N ASN A 32 -2.40 4.59 -9.98
CA ASN A 32 -3.48 5.36 -10.59
C ASN A 32 -4.84 4.71 -10.33
N TYR A 33 -5.82 5.50 -9.97
CA TYR A 33 -7.17 5.03 -9.67
C TYR A 33 -8.20 6.12 -9.95
N GLU A 34 -9.22 5.80 -10.77
CA GLU A 34 -10.27 6.76 -11.18
C GLU A 34 -9.67 8.10 -11.66
N ASP A 35 -10.10 9.20 -11.08
CA ASP A 35 -9.63 10.56 -11.35
C ASP A 35 -8.39 10.99 -10.54
N GLY A 36 -7.77 10.07 -9.80
CA GLY A 36 -6.68 10.36 -8.88
C GLY A 36 -5.72 9.18 -8.68
N ILE A 37 -5.38 8.93 -7.43
CA ILE A 37 -4.51 7.84 -7.01
C ILE A 37 -5.07 7.12 -5.79
N LEU A 38 -4.85 5.80 -5.72
CA LEU A 38 -4.81 5.08 -4.45
C LEU A 38 -3.38 5.10 -3.91
N PHE A 39 -3.25 5.17 -2.61
CA PHE A 39 -1.95 5.02 -1.96
C PHE A 39 -2.07 4.36 -0.60
N CYS A 40 -0.99 3.71 -0.20
CA CYS A 40 -0.82 3.10 1.10
C CYS A 40 -0.41 4.18 2.12
N ALA A 41 -1.14 4.32 3.21
CA ALA A 41 -0.71 5.04 4.39
C ALA A 41 -0.26 4.01 5.44
N GLN A 42 1.02 4.02 5.80
CA GLN A 42 1.53 3.10 6.82
C GLN A 42 0.96 3.41 8.21
N GLY A 43 0.54 4.65 8.42
CA GLY A 43 -0.09 5.11 9.66
C GLY A 43 0.87 5.61 10.72
N SER A 44 0.36 5.79 11.92
CA SER A 44 1.07 6.28 13.12
C SER A 44 0.72 5.41 14.33
N PRO A 45 1.24 5.70 15.55
CA PRO A 45 0.83 4.98 16.75
C PRO A 45 -0.65 5.11 17.11
N GLN A 46 -1.37 6.05 16.47
CA GLN A 46 -2.82 6.20 16.66
C GLN A 46 -3.59 5.14 15.86
N ALA A 47 -4.64 4.58 16.47
CA ALA A 47 -5.52 3.63 15.80
C ALA A 47 -6.24 4.26 14.60
N GLY A 48 -6.48 3.47 13.55
CA GLY A 48 -7.23 3.87 12.36
C GLY A 48 -6.48 4.82 11.42
N THR A 49 -5.17 5.07 11.61
CA THR A 49 -4.38 5.99 10.76
C THR A 49 -3.70 5.30 9.58
N GLY A 50 -3.59 3.98 9.57
CA GLY A 50 -3.05 3.19 8.46
C GLY A 50 -4.15 2.65 7.55
N GLY A 51 -3.82 2.37 6.29
CA GLY A 51 -4.75 1.78 5.33
C GLY A 51 -4.56 2.25 3.89
N ILE A 52 -5.55 1.96 3.07
CA ILE A 52 -5.61 2.43 1.69
C ILE A 52 -6.47 3.70 1.62
N TYR A 53 -5.94 4.71 0.97
CA TYR A 53 -6.60 6.01 0.78
C TYR A 53 -6.73 6.33 -0.70
N HIS A 54 -7.84 6.94 -1.08
CA HIS A 54 -8.05 7.53 -2.39
C HIS A 54 -7.86 9.04 -2.32
N MET A 55 -7.02 9.58 -3.17
CA MET A 55 -6.82 11.02 -3.33
C MET A 55 -7.22 11.44 -4.74
N PRO A 56 -8.45 11.96 -4.92
CA PRO A 56 -8.88 12.57 -6.18
C PRO A 56 -8.03 13.80 -6.51
N ARG A 57 -7.95 14.20 -7.79
CA ARG A 57 -7.17 15.38 -8.20
C ARG A 57 -7.65 16.69 -7.57
N SER A 58 -8.94 16.80 -7.30
CA SER A 58 -9.60 18.06 -6.88
C SER A 58 -10.19 18.00 -5.47
N ALA A 59 -9.92 16.95 -4.69
CA ALA A 59 -10.47 16.79 -3.35
C ALA A 59 -9.42 16.23 -2.38
N PRO A 60 -9.59 16.44 -1.07
CA PRO A 60 -8.71 15.83 -0.07
C PRO A 60 -8.82 14.29 -0.09
N PRO A 61 -7.77 13.59 0.37
CA PRO A 61 -7.78 12.14 0.45
C PRO A 61 -8.86 11.64 1.43
N ARG A 62 -9.43 10.50 1.08
CA ARG A 62 -10.42 9.80 1.90
C ARG A 62 -9.98 8.35 2.13
N PRO A 63 -10.23 7.78 3.31
CA PRO A 63 -9.96 6.36 3.56
C PRO A 63 -10.88 5.49 2.70
N VAL A 64 -10.32 4.41 2.15
CA VAL A 64 -11.03 3.36 1.42
C VAL A 64 -11.20 2.15 2.32
N VAL A 65 -10.12 1.68 2.92
CA VAL A 65 -10.12 0.61 3.91
C VAL A 65 -8.97 0.82 4.92
N THR A 66 -9.28 0.75 6.22
CA THR A 66 -8.32 1.07 7.30
C THR A 66 -8.14 -0.05 8.31
N ASN A 67 -8.91 -1.13 8.19
CA ASN A 67 -8.85 -2.23 9.16
C ASN A 67 -9.32 -3.55 8.53
N PHE A 68 -8.92 -4.65 9.14
CA PHE A 68 -9.40 -6.00 8.87
C PHE A 68 -10.25 -6.49 10.04
N HIS A 69 -11.57 -6.51 9.86
CA HIS A 69 -12.53 -6.91 10.89
C HIS A 69 -12.30 -6.23 12.26
N GLY A 70 -12.12 -4.91 12.25
CA GLY A 70 -11.93 -4.10 13.45
C GLY A 70 -10.50 -4.12 14.02
N ARG A 71 -9.54 -4.77 13.36
CA ARG A 71 -8.12 -4.72 13.71
C ARG A 71 -7.38 -3.84 12.73
N ASP A 72 -6.63 -2.86 13.23
CA ASP A 72 -5.78 -2.01 12.41
C ASP A 72 -4.79 -2.85 11.60
N PHE A 73 -4.53 -2.42 10.36
CA PHE A 73 -3.41 -2.95 9.56
C PHE A 73 -2.06 -2.66 10.23
N ASN A 74 -1.06 -3.46 9.91
CA ASN A 74 0.29 -3.32 10.46
C ASN A 74 0.97 -2.05 9.95
N SER A 75 1.29 -2.01 8.66
CA SER A 75 1.78 -0.82 7.94
C SER A 75 1.72 -1.07 6.44
N VAL A 76 0.53 -0.88 5.84
CA VAL A 76 0.30 -1.17 4.43
C VAL A 76 1.37 -0.54 3.53
N ASN A 77 1.91 -1.34 2.61
CA ASN A 77 3.14 -0.99 1.90
C ASN A 77 2.90 -0.70 0.41
N ASP A 78 2.33 -1.64 -0.35
CA ASP A 78 2.11 -1.48 -1.78
C ASP A 78 0.70 -1.92 -2.19
N VAL A 79 0.20 -1.38 -3.31
CA VAL A 79 -1.19 -1.54 -3.74
C VAL A 79 -1.30 -1.66 -5.25
N VAL A 80 -2.17 -2.55 -5.71
CA VAL A 80 -2.54 -2.69 -7.12
C VAL A 80 -4.05 -2.88 -7.25
N VAL A 81 -4.61 -2.41 -8.36
CA VAL A 81 -6.04 -2.54 -8.68
C VAL A 81 -6.19 -3.53 -9.82
N ALA A 82 -7.01 -4.56 -9.60
CA ALA A 82 -7.35 -5.55 -10.62
C ALA A 82 -8.41 -5.01 -11.60
N LYS A 83 -8.53 -5.61 -12.77
CA LYS A 83 -9.54 -5.24 -13.81
C LYS A 83 -10.98 -5.35 -13.31
N ASP A 84 -11.25 -6.21 -12.33
CA ASP A 84 -12.55 -6.34 -11.69
C ASP A 84 -12.84 -5.22 -10.66
N GLY A 85 -11.92 -4.27 -10.51
CA GLY A 85 -12.02 -3.15 -9.56
C GLY A 85 -11.62 -3.52 -8.13
N SER A 86 -11.24 -4.76 -7.85
CA SER A 86 -10.75 -5.13 -6.53
C SER A 86 -9.35 -4.56 -6.26
N ILE A 87 -9.12 -4.17 -5.01
CA ILE A 87 -7.89 -3.55 -4.54
C ILE A 87 -7.09 -4.59 -3.76
N TRP A 88 -5.87 -4.85 -4.19
CA TRP A 88 -4.96 -5.81 -3.56
C TRP A 88 -3.78 -5.07 -2.95
N PHE A 89 -3.40 -5.41 -1.73
CA PHE A 89 -2.33 -4.70 -1.03
C PHE A 89 -1.58 -5.58 -0.03
N THR A 90 -0.34 -5.20 0.24
CA THR A 90 0.55 -5.87 1.19
C THR A 90 0.55 -5.15 2.53
N ASP A 91 0.68 -5.90 3.64
CA ASP A 91 0.64 -5.36 5.00
C ASP A 91 1.77 -5.93 5.88
N PRO A 92 3.02 -5.53 5.66
CA PRO A 92 4.16 -5.92 6.49
C PRO A 92 4.22 -5.16 7.81
N CYS A 93 5.05 -5.64 8.75
CA CYS A 93 5.24 -5.04 10.07
C CYS A 93 6.30 -3.92 10.14
N TYR A 94 6.72 -3.34 9.01
CA TYR A 94 7.79 -2.34 8.98
C TYR A 94 7.56 -1.15 9.91
N GLY A 95 6.34 -0.66 10.03
CA GLY A 95 6.03 0.46 10.90
C GLY A 95 6.33 0.20 12.37
N TYR A 96 6.17 -1.05 12.83
CA TYR A 96 6.56 -1.46 14.17
C TYR A 96 8.09 -1.54 14.32
N GLU A 97 8.76 -2.16 13.37
CA GLU A 97 10.23 -2.29 13.36
C GLU A 97 10.94 -0.94 13.30
N GLN A 98 10.33 0.04 12.63
CA GLN A 98 10.79 1.43 12.54
C GLN A 98 10.24 2.34 13.64
N GLU A 99 9.56 1.78 14.65
CA GLU A 99 9.08 2.44 15.86
C GLU A 99 8.01 3.53 15.65
N PHE A 100 7.38 3.63 14.49
CA PHE A 100 6.28 4.57 14.26
C PHE A 100 4.88 3.92 14.28
N ARG A 101 4.78 2.61 14.50
CA ARG A 101 3.51 1.87 14.68
C ARG A 101 3.54 1.07 15.99
N ARG A 102 2.35 0.77 16.50
CA ARG A 102 2.19 -0.18 17.61
C ARG A 102 2.52 -1.60 17.17
N LYS A 103 2.76 -2.48 18.15
CA LYS A 103 2.96 -3.91 17.88
C LYS A 103 1.83 -4.46 17.01
N PRO A 104 2.13 -5.21 15.94
CA PRO A 104 1.16 -5.83 15.06
C PRO A 104 0.16 -6.71 15.79
N LYS A 105 -1.11 -6.66 15.35
CA LYS A 105 -2.19 -7.56 15.79
C LYS A 105 -2.60 -8.53 14.70
N LEU A 106 -2.09 -8.35 13.49
CA LEU A 106 -2.32 -9.17 12.31
C LEU A 106 -0.98 -9.78 11.87
N PRO A 107 -0.98 -10.98 11.27
CA PRO A 107 0.19 -11.49 10.58
C PRO A 107 0.56 -10.62 9.37
N ASN A 108 1.78 -10.79 8.84
CA ASN A 108 2.19 -10.19 7.59
C ASN A 108 1.46 -10.89 6.43
N GLN A 109 0.51 -10.21 5.83
CA GLN A 109 -0.45 -10.81 4.90
C GLN A 109 -0.68 -9.92 3.68
N VAL A 110 -1.28 -10.51 2.66
CA VAL A 110 -1.78 -9.83 1.47
C VAL A 110 -3.30 -9.89 1.47
N TYR A 111 -3.92 -8.74 1.25
CA TYR A 111 -5.36 -8.58 1.28
C TYR A 111 -5.94 -8.27 -0.09
N ARG A 112 -7.18 -8.69 -0.31
CA ARG A 112 -8.06 -8.26 -1.40
C ARG A 112 -9.29 -7.60 -0.81
N PHE A 113 -9.54 -6.36 -1.21
CA PHE A 113 -10.72 -5.58 -0.85
C PHE A 113 -11.58 -5.32 -2.10
N SER A 114 -12.88 -5.48 -1.97
CA SER A 114 -13.88 -5.19 -3.01
C SER A 114 -14.62 -3.91 -2.63
N PRO A 115 -14.40 -2.78 -3.34
CA PRO A 115 -15.10 -1.53 -3.04
C PRO A 115 -16.61 -1.58 -3.28
N GLN A 116 -17.06 -2.50 -4.14
CA GLN A 116 -18.47 -2.63 -4.53
C GLN A 116 -19.37 -3.13 -3.37
N ASP A 117 -18.86 -4.05 -2.57
CA ASP A 117 -19.61 -4.69 -1.48
C ASP A 117 -18.93 -4.55 -0.10
N GLY A 118 -17.77 -3.89 -0.04
CA GLY A 118 -17.00 -3.72 1.19
C GLY A 118 -16.33 -4.99 1.70
N HIS A 119 -16.31 -6.07 0.91
CA HIS A 119 -15.78 -7.34 1.34
C HIS A 119 -14.24 -7.33 1.33
N ILE A 120 -13.64 -7.75 2.44
CA ILE A 120 -12.19 -7.89 2.57
C ILE A 120 -11.81 -9.30 2.99
N ARG A 121 -10.74 -9.84 2.40
CA ARG A 121 -10.19 -11.15 2.77
C ARG A 121 -8.67 -11.19 2.63
N VAL A 122 -8.03 -12.08 3.36
CA VAL A 122 -6.66 -12.50 3.13
C VAL A 122 -6.63 -13.37 1.87
N VAL A 123 -5.67 -13.12 0.98
CA VAL A 123 -5.48 -13.89 -0.26
C VAL A 123 -4.15 -14.62 -0.29
N ALA A 124 -3.18 -14.17 0.51
CA ALA A 124 -1.92 -14.88 0.71
C ALA A 124 -1.33 -14.53 2.08
N ASP A 125 -0.63 -15.49 2.69
CA ASP A 125 0.04 -15.38 3.97
C ASP A 125 1.40 -16.11 3.96
N GLY A 126 2.00 -16.26 5.13
CA GLY A 126 3.25 -16.96 5.27
C GLY A 126 4.48 -16.18 4.80
N PHE A 127 4.36 -14.87 4.57
CA PHE A 127 5.47 -13.97 4.23
C PHE A 127 6.21 -13.51 5.48
N GLY A 128 7.51 -13.31 5.33
CA GLY A 128 8.27 -12.57 6.32
C GLY A 128 7.91 -11.09 6.30
N ARG A 129 8.07 -10.43 5.13
CA ARG A 129 7.72 -9.01 4.93
C ARG A 129 7.24 -8.78 3.50
N PRO A 130 5.93 -9.00 3.20
CA PRO A 130 5.40 -8.78 1.86
C PRO A 130 5.50 -7.29 1.51
N ASN A 131 6.13 -6.98 0.38
CA ASN A 131 6.46 -5.61 -0.03
C ASN A 131 5.74 -5.25 -1.33
N GLY A 132 6.43 -5.23 -2.48
CA GLY A 132 5.83 -4.90 -3.75
C GLY A 132 4.79 -5.93 -4.22
N ILE A 133 3.77 -5.45 -4.94
CA ILE A 133 2.73 -6.30 -5.52
C ILE A 133 2.38 -5.83 -6.93
N CYS A 134 2.27 -6.77 -7.88
CA CYS A 134 1.77 -6.49 -9.22
C CYS A 134 1.13 -7.72 -9.86
N PHE A 135 0.32 -7.49 -10.89
CA PHE A 135 -0.22 -8.56 -11.75
C PHE A 135 0.60 -8.69 -13.03
N ASN A 136 0.55 -9.87 -13.65
CA ASN A 136 0.86 -10.01 -15.07
C ASN A 136 -0.24 -9.33 -15.94
N PRO A 137 0.00 -9.08 -17.23
CA PRO A 137 -0.92 -8.29 -18.08
C PRO A 137 -2.34 -8.84 -18.20
N ASP A 138 -2.53 -10.15 -18.10
CA ASP A 138 -3.84 -10.83 -18.15
C ASP A 138 -4.45 -11.12 -16.78
N GLU A 139 -3.75 -10.74 -15.70
CA GLU A 139 -4.17 -10.88 -14.29
C GLU A 139 -4.44 -12.32 -13.85
N THR A 140 -3.78 -13.28 -14.50
CA THR A 140 -3.83 -14.70 -14.10
C THR A 140 -2.82 -15.04 -13.01
N VAL A 141 -1.81 -14.16 -12.80
CA VAL A 141 -0.75 -14.32 -11.80
C VAL A 141 -0.54 -13.00 -11.05
N VAL A 142 -0.44 -13.08 -9.74
CA VAL A 142 0.03 -11.98 -8.89
C VAL A 142 1.46 -12.25 -8.43
N TYR A 143 2.33 -11.26 -8.56
CA TYR A 143 3.69 -11.29 -8.04
C TYR A 143 3.77 -10.48 -6.76
N ILE A 144 4.38 -11.05 -5.73
CA ILE A 144 4.59 -10.41 -4.44
C ILE A 144 6.06 -10.59 -4.07
N THR A 145 6.74 -9.49 -3.79
CA THR A 145 8.12 -9.56 -3.28
C THR A 145 8.09 -9.77 -1.77
N ASP A 146 8.87 -10.71 -1.27
CA ASP A 146 9.11 -10.91 0.15
C ASP A 146 10.51 -10.44 0.51
N THR A 147 10.61 -9.40 1.30
CA THR A 147 11.90 -8.83 1.74
C THR A 147 12.28 -9.32 3.14
N ASP A 148 11.95 -10.55 3.47
CA ASP A 148 12.15 -11.17 4.80
C ASP A 148 13.58 -11.01 5.34
N ALA A 149 14.57 -11.05 4.46
CA ALA A 149 15.97 -10.87 4.84
C ALA A 149 16.35 -9.44 5.27
N ILE A 150 15.46 -8.44 5.08
CA ILE A 150 15.74 -7.03 5.38
C ILE A 150 14.64 -6.51 6.30
N HIS A 151 14.99 -6.30 7.56
CA HIS A 151 14.07 -5.78 8.57
C HIS A 151 13.97 -4.25 8.51
N GLY A 152 12.87 -3.68 9.00
CA GLY A 152 12.63 -2.26 9.00
C GLY A 152 13.62 -1.43 9.83
N ASP A 153 14.28 -2.04 10.79
CA ASP A 153 15.35 -1.45 11.60
C ASP A 153 16.73 -1.51 10.92
N GLY A 154 16.81 -2.05 9.71
CA GLY A 154 18.06 -2.20 8.94
C GLY A 154 18.85 -3.46 9.24
N THR A 155 18.43 -4.28 10.19
CA THR A 155 19.05 -5.60 10.43
C THR A 155 18.76 -6.56 9.28
N ARG A 156 19.58 -7.59 9.12
CA ARG A 156 19.45 -8.59 8.06
C ARG A 156 19.45 -9.98 8.68
N GLU A 157 18.31 -10.59 8.74
CA GLU A 157 18.14 -11.95 9.24
C GLU A 157 16.90 -12.57 8.62
N LEU A 158 16.97 -13.82 8.19
CA LEU A 158 15.79 -14.57 7.77
C LEU A 158 15.00 -14.97 9.01
N THR A 159 13.71 -14.68 9.00
CA THR A 159 12.79 -14.99 10.10
C THR A 159 12.19 -16.39 10.01
N ARG A 160 12.64 -17.19 9.03
CA ARG A 160 12.22 -18.59 8.79
C ARG A 160 13.40 -19.53 8.81
#